data_6a94b890ee2603955a3ca2a6281061e3
#
_entry.id   6a94b890ee2603955a3ca2a6281061e3
#
_cell.length_a   1.000
_cell.length_b   1.000
_cell.length_c   1.000
_cell.angle_alpha   90.00
_cell.angle_beta   90.00
_cell.angle_gamma   90.00
#
_symmetry.space_group_name_H-M   'P 1'
#
loop_
_entity.id
_entity.type
_entity.pdbx_description
1 polymer ?
#
loop_
_entity_poly.entity_id
_entity_poly.type
_entity_poly.pdbx_seq_one_letter_code
_entity_poly.pdbx_strand_id
1 'polypeptide(L)'
;MTAQYDIAVIGGGIMGCATALRIAEGGMRATVLDQGDLGQGASGVNAGTLSLQIKRVKLMPYALKGHQEWEAMGDAVGFRKTGGYTLAFTERESELLHERQTLKAAAGAPIEFVSNNHIRNAEPNLTQKVISASYCPEDGYANSSLTGQYYRRRLRDQGIPYRERCPVTSIAQDGAGFALD
;
A
#
# COMPACT_ATOMS: atom_id res chain seq x y z
N MET A 1 -29.95 21.02 6.87
CA MET A 1 -30.01 20.31 5.57
C MET A 1 -29.08 19.15 5.67
N THR A 2 -29.57 17.93 5.51
CA THR A 2 -28.73 16.70 5.40
C THR A 2 -27.99 16.73 4.07
N ALA A 3 -26.67 16.62 4.13
CA ALA A 3 -25.86 16.57 2.92
C ALA A 3 -26.08 15.20 2.26
N GLN A 4 -26.36 15.19 0.96
CA GLN A 4 -26.53 13.96 0.18
C GLN A 4 -25.31 13.72 -0.71
N TYR A 5 -24.82 12.49 -0.69
CA TYR A 5 -23.73 11.99 -1.50
C TYR A 5 -24.19 10.74 -2.23
N ASP A 6 -23.54 10.44 -3.33
CA ASP A 6 -23.81 9.19 -4.05
C ASP A 6 -23.17 8.01 -3.30
N ILE A 7 -22.00 8.25 -2.68
CA ILE A 7 -21.25 7.25 -1.91
C ILE A 7 -20.63 7.89 -0.66
N ALA A 8 -20.83 7.26 0.50
CA ALA A 8 -20.10 7.54 1.72
C ALA A 8 -19.06 6.46 1.97
N VAL A 9 -17.80 6.85 2.13
CA VAL A 9 -16.68 5.94 2.46
C VAL A 9 -16.43 6.03 3.95
N ILE A 10 -16.62 4.92 4.66
CA ILE A 10 -16.38 4.82 6.10
C ILE A 10 -14.97 4.30 6.32
N GLY A 11 -14.13 5.13 6.94
CA GLY A 11 -12.71 4.90 7.17
C GLY A 11 -11.82 5.72 6.24
N GLY A 12 -11.12 6.70 6.81
CA GLY A 12 -10.21 7.62 6.13
C GLY A 12 -8.75 7.18 6.15
N GLY A 13 -8.48 5.88 6.19
CA GLY A 13 -7.16 5.34 5.91
C GLY A 13 -6.80 5.45 4.42
N ILE A 14 -5.60 4.98 4.02
CA ILE A 14 -5.13 5.03 2.63
C ILE A 14 -6.14 4.42 1.65
N MET A 15 -6.74 3.29 2.01
CA MET A 15 -7.71 2.61 1.15
C MET A 15 -8.97 3.44 0.94
N GLY A 16 -9.55 3.99 2.03
CA GLY A 16 -10.76 4.81 1.93
C GLY A 16 -10.51 6.10 1.16
N CYS A 17 -9.42 6.81 1.45
CA CYS A 17 -9.08 8.04 0.73
C CYS A 17 -8.85 7.77 -0.76
N ALA A 18 -8.07 6.72 -1.11
CA ALA A 18 -7.84 6.35 -2.51
C ALA A 18 -9.16 5.96 -3.22
N THR A 19 -10.04 5.22 -2.53
CA THR A 19 -11.35 4.85 -3.06
C THR A 19 -12.22 6.09 -3.33
N ALA A 20 -12.30 7.03 -2.40
CA ALA A 20 -13.07 8.26 -2.57
C ALA A 20 -12.57 9.10 -3.75
N LEU A 21 -11.24 9.19 -3.93
CA LEU A 21 -10.65 9.86 -5.09
C LEU A 21 -11.08 9.20 -6.41
N ARG A 22 -11.01 7.86 -6.50
CA ARG A 22 -11.42 7.13 -7.71
C ARG A 22 -12.92 7.23 -8.00
N ILE A 23 -13.76 7.27 -6.96
CA ILE A 23 -15.20 7.50 -7.08
C ILE A 23 -15.47 8.89 -7.70
N ALA A 24 -14.79 9.92 -7.18
CA ALA A 24 -14.93 11.29 -7.67
C ALA A 24 -14.39 11.44 -9.10
N GLU A 25 -13.28 10.81 -9.46
CA GLU A 25 -12.76 10.73 -10.83
C GLU A 25 -13.78 10.08 -11.80
N GLY A 26 -14.61 9.16 -11.29
CA GLY A 26 -15.75 8.57 -12.02
C GLY A 26 -16.99 9.46 -12.11
N GLY A 27 -16.93 10.71 -11.60
CA GLY A 27 -18.03 11.68 -11.68
C GLY A 27 -19.08 11.54 -10.58
N MET A 28 -18.89 10.68 -9.59
CA MET A 28 -19.81 10.50 -8.45
C MET A 28 -19.41 11.38 -7.26
N ARG A 29 -20.39 11.86 -6.51
CA ARG A 29 -20.16 12.66 -5.31
C ARG A 29 -19.83 11.74 -4.14
N ALA A 30 -18.58 11.77 -3.70
CA ALA A 30 -18.10 11.01 -2.55
C ALA A 30 -17.95 11.88 -1.30
N THR A 31 -18.03 11.24 -0.13
CA THR A 31 -17.57 11.79 1.14
C THR A 31 -16.80 10.73 1.92
N VAL A 32 -15.89 11.16 2.80
CA VAL A 32 -15.14 10.25 3.69
C VAL A 32 -15.47 10.58 5.14
N LEU A 33 -15.79 9.56 5.92
CA LEU A 33 -16.06 9.66 7.36
C LEU A 33 -15.04 8.81 8.11
N ASP A 34 -14.36 9.35 9.11
CA ASP A 34 -13.45 8.61 9.96
C ASP A 34 -13.69 8.91 11.44
N GLN A 35 -13.63 7.89 12.28
CA GLN A 35 -13.77 8.02 13.73
C GLN A 35 -12.59 8.78 14.38
N GLY A 36 -11.44 8.80 13.72
CA GLY A 36 -10.24 9.52 14.13
C GLY A 36 -9.83 10.55 13.09
N ASP A 37 -8.56 10.89 13.06
CA ASP A 37 -7.98 11.76 12.04
C ASP A 37 -7.60 10.92 10.81
N LEU A 38 -7.77 11.49 9.60
CA LEU A 38 -7.45 10.80 8.34
C LEU A 38 -5.99 10.34 8.30
N GLY A 39 -5.80 9.08 7.93
CA GLY A 39 -4.48 8.47 7.76
C GLY A 39 -3.76 8.14 9.07
N GLN A 40 -4.38 8.30 10.23
CA GLN A 40 -3.73 8.06 11.53
C GLN A 40 -3.94 6.64 12.09
N GLY A 41 -4.90 5.87 11.60
CA GLY A 41 -5.08 4.47 11.99
C GLY A 41 -3.93 3.57 11.50
N ALA A 42 -4.21 2.33 11.13
CA ALA A 42 -3.21 1.38 10.62
C ALA A 42 -2.35 1.95 9.48
N SER A 43 -2.91 2.88 8.69
CA SER A 43 -2.19 3.56 7.61
C SER A 43 -1.11 4.52 8.11
N GLY A 44 -1.23 5.06 9.33
CA GLY A 44 -0.29 6.03 9.90
C GLY A 44 0.79 5.41 10.79
N VAL A 45 0.60 4.17 11.26
CA VAL A 45 1.47 3.53 12.27
C VAL A 45 2.20 2.29 11.76
N ASN A 46 2.32 2.13 10.45
CA ASN A 46 3.04 1.02 9.83
C ASN A 46 4.47 1.41 9.45
N ALA A 47 5.31 0.41 9.16
CA ALA A 47 6.71 0.59 8.76
C ALA A 47 6.90 1.18 7.35
N GLY A 48 5.83 1.34 6.60
CA GLY A 48 5.88 1.88 5.24
C GLY A 48 6.52 0.97 4.18
N THR A 49 6.80 -0.28 4.50
CA THR A 49 7.46 -1.21 3.58
C THR A 49 6.59 -1.53 2.37
N LEU A 50 7.16 -1.35 1.20
CA LEU A 50 6.58 -1.65 -0.09
C LEU A 50 7.41 -2.75 -0.74
N SER A 51 6.89 -3.97 -0.80
CA SER A 51 7.63 -5.12 -1.33
C SER A 51 6.75 -5.99 -2.21
N LEU A 52 7.26 -6.32 -3.40
CA LEU A 52 6.67 -7.29 -4.33
C LEU A 52 6.97 -8.73 -3.89
N GLN A 53 8.13 -8.93 -3.27
CA GLN A 53 8.60 -10.27 -2.89
C GLN A 53 7.71 -10.97 -1.87
N ILE A 54 7.01 -10.23 -1.00
CA ILE A 54 6.11 -10.80 0.02
C ILE A 54 4.66 -10.98 -0.47
N LYS A 55 4.32 -10.50 -1.67
CA LYS A 55 2.96 -10.60 -2.19
C LYS A 55 2.63 -12.03 -2.67
N ARG A 56 1.35 -12.38 -2.62
CA ARG A 56 0.85 -13.61 -3.25
C ARG A 56 0.86 -13.44 -4.76
N VAL A 57 1.19 -14.48 -5.52
CA VAL A 57 1.26 -14.45 -7.00
C VAL A 57 -0.02 -13.88 -7.62
N LYS A 58 -1.20 -14.32 -7.16
CA LYS A 58 -2.50 -13.84 -7.66
C LYS A 58 -2.75 -12.34 -7.44
N LEU A 59 -2.02 -11.70 -6.53
CA LEU A 59 -2.12 -10.27 -6.25
C LEU A 59 -1.07 -9.45 -7.00
N MET A 60 -0.18 -10.10 -7.75
CA MET A 60 0.93 -9.42 -8.42
C MET A 60 0.49 -8.30 -9.37
N PRO A 61 -0.56 -8.46 -10.22
CA PRO A 61 -1.01 -7.37 -11.08
C PRO A 61 -1.41 -6.10 -10.30
N TYR A 62 -2.07 -6.28 -9.16
CA TYR A 62 -2.45 -5.16 -8.28
C TYR A 62 -1.25 -4.56 -7.56
N ALA A 63 -0.31 -5.41 -7.14
CA ALA A 63 0.90 -4.96 -6.46
C ALA A 63 1.79 -4.13 -7.40
N LEU A 64 1.98 -4.56 -8.64
CA LEU A 64 2.73 -3.82 -9.67
C LEU A 64 2.08 -2.47 -9.95
N LYS A 65 0.75 -2.44 -10.13
CA LYS A 65 0.03 -1.19 -10.29
C LYS A 65 0.16 -0.28 -9.06
N GLY A 66 0.09 -0.85 -7.86
CA GLY A 66 0.30 -0.11 -6.61
C GLY A 66 1.70 0.51 -6.53
N HIS A 67 2.74 -0.20 -6.97
CA HIS A 67 4.10 0.36 -7.05
C HIS A 67 4.20 1.54 -8.00
N GLN A 68 3.56 1.48 -9.18
CA GLN A 68 3.49 2.61 -10.11
C GLN A 68 2.82 3.84 -9.48
N GLU A 69 1.74 3.63 -8.71
CA GLU A 69 1.06 4.72 -7.99
C GLU A 69 1.98 5.33 -6.91
N TRP A 70 2.71 4.49 -6.14
CA TRP A 70 3.68 4.97 -5.17
C TRP A 70 4.80 5.77 -5.81
N GLU A 71 5.33 5.32 -6.94
CA GLU A 71 6.36 6.01 -7.70
C GLU A 71 5.85 7.36 -8.23
N ALA A 72 4.61 7.40 -8.72
CA ALA A 72 3.98 8.64 -9.18
C ALA A 72 3.76 9.65 -8.03
N MET A 73 3.51 9.18 -6.80
CA MET A 73 3.44 10.03 -5.61
C MET A 73 4.82 10.55 -5.17
N GLY A 74 5.87 9.76 -5.35
CA GLY A 74 7.27 10.12 -5.16
C GLY A 74 7.58 10.80 -3.82
N ASP A 75 8.25 11.94 -3.88
CA ASP A 75 8.67 12.71 -2.71
C ASP A 75 7.50 13.20 -1.84
N ALA A 76 6.30 13.36 -2.40
CA ALA A 76 5.14 13.79 -1.64
C ALA A 76 4.74 12.83 -0.52
N VAL A 77 5.13 11.56 -0.64
CA VAL A 77 4.95 10.50 0.36
C VAL A 77 6.27 9.94 0.88
N GLY A 78 7.40 10.55 0.52
CA GLY A 78 8.73 10.08 0.88
C GLY A 78 9.04 8.69 0.32
N PHE A 79 8.54 8.38 -0.88
CA PHE A 79 8.78 7.11 -1.54
C PHE A 79 10.25 6.97 -1.93
N ARG A 80 10.84 5.79 -1.64
CA ARG A 80 12.22 5.45 -2.01
C ARG A 80 12.28 3.99 -2.46
N LYS A 81 12.88 3.77 -3.62
CA LYS A 81 13.30 2.43 -4.06
C LYS A 81 14.68 2.15 -3.46
N THR A 82 14.75 1.22 -2.56
CA THR A 82 16.02 0.79 -1.92
C THR A 82 16.45 -0.59 -2.36
N GLY A 83 15.58 -1.27 -3.09
CA GLY A 83 15.67 -2.69 -3.27
C GLY A 83 15.33 -3.44 -1.98
N GLY A 84 15.21 -4.75 -2.10
CA GLY A 84 14.96 -5.62 -0.97
C GLY A 84 15.45 -7.04 -1.24
N TYR A 85 15.90 -7.71 -0.18
CA TYR A 85 16.30 -9.11 -0.23
C TYR A 85 15.30 -9.99 0.50
N THR A 86 15.05 -11.18 -0.04
CA THR A 86 14.47 -12.29 0.71
C THR A 86 15.54 -13.35 0.86
N LEU A 87 15.84 -13.73 2.10
CA LEU A 87 16.98 -14.56 2.46
C LEU A 87 16.54 -15.99 2.79
N ALA A 88 17.39 -16.97 2.48
CA ALA A 88 17.26 -18.35 2.91
C ALA A 88 18.50 -18.78 3.72
N PHE A 89 18.28 -19.54 4.79
CA PHE A 89 19.30 -19.97 5.75
C PHE A 89 19.45 -21.50 5.77
N THR A 90 18.54 -22.21 5.13
CA THR A 90 18.56 -23.68 4.99
C THR A 90 18.27 -24.07 3.55
N GLU A 91 18.70 -25.26 3.15
CA GLU A 91 18.42 -25.79 1.80
C GLU A 91 16.91 -25.82 1.52
N ARG A 92 16.12 -26.21 2.50
CA ARG A 92 14.65 -26.23 2.35
C ARG A 92 14.07 -24.84 2.13
N GLU A 93 14.57 -23.82 2.82
CA GLU A 93 14.16 -22.43 2.59
C GLU A 93 14.60 -21.94 1.22
N SER A 94 15.80 -22.34 0.76
CA SER A 94 16.31 -22.00 -0.57
C SER A 94 15.44 -22.59 -1.68
N GLU A 95 15.05 -23.86 -1.58
CA GLU A 95 14.13 -24.49 -2.52
C GLU A 95 12.78 -23.75 -2.59
N LEU A 96 12.18 -23.47 -1.43
CA LEU A 96 10.90 -22.73 -1.34
C LEU A 96 11.02 -21.29 -1.85
N LEU A 97 12.13 -20.63 -1.58
CA LEU A 97 12.42 -19.30 -2.10
C LEU A 97 12.46 -19.34 -3.62
N HIS A 98 13.21 -20.28 -4.19
CA HIS A 98 13.34 -20.42 -5.64
C HIS A 98 11.98 -20.67 -6.31
N GLU A 99 11.23 -21.65 -5.82
CA GLU A 99 9.89 -21.97 -6.33
C GLU A 99 8.96 -20.73 -6.32
N ARG A 100 8.84 -20.09 -5.16
CA ARG A 100 7.91 -18.96 -4.96
C ARG A 100 8.30 -17.72 -5.76
N GLN A 101 9.59 -17.40 -5.80
CA GLN A 101 10.05 -16.20 -6.51
C GLN A 101 10.01 -16.39 -8.03
N THR A 102 10.27 -17.60 -8.54
CA THR A 102 10.08 -17.93 -9.95
C THR A 102 8.62 -17.67 -10.39
N LEU A 103 7.65 -18.11 -9.60
CA LEU A 103 6.22 -17.85 -9.90
C LEU A 103 5.89 -16.35 -9.89
N LYS A 104 6.47 -15.57 -8.98
CA LYS A 104 6.25 -14.13 -8.90
C LYS A 104 6.93 -13.40 -10.06
N ALA A 105 8.13 -13.80 -10.44
CA ALA A 105 8.83 -13.26 -11.59
C ALA A 105 8.05 -13.53 -12.88
N ALA A 106 7.52 -14.75 -13.06
CA ALA A 106 6.62 -15.07 -14.17
C ALA A 106 5.33 -14.25 -14.18
N ALA A 107 4.89 -13.76 -13.02
CA ALA A 107 3.75 -12.84 -12.89
C ALA A 107 4.13 -11.35 -13.06
N GLY A 108 5.36 -11.05 -13.49
CA GLY A 108 5.85 -9.72 -13.85
C GLY A 108 6.63 -8.98 -12.75
N ALA A 109 6.87 -9.57 -11.58
CA ALA A 109 7.71 -8.94 -10.57
C ALA A 109 9.20 -9.00 -11.00
N PRO A 110 9.96 -7.89 -10.95
CA PRO A 110 11.36 -7.85 -11.33
C PRO A 110 12.24 -8.45 -10.23
N ILE A 111 12.07 -9.76 -10.00
CA ILE A 111 12.79 -10.53 -8.97
C ILE A 111 13.86 -11.37 -9.63
N GLU A 112 15.08 -11.29 -9.12
CA GLU A 112 16.23 -12.06 -9.55
C GLU A 112 16.84 -12.82 -8.37
N PHE A 113 17.47 -13.95 -8.68
CA PHE A 113 18.26 -14.71 -7.71
C PHE A 113 19.69 -14.18 -7.70
N VAL A 114 20.25 -13.99 -6.53
CA VAL A 114 21.57 -13.42 -6.35
C VAL A 114 22.50 -14.40 -5.66
N SER A 115 23.78 -14.40 -6.06
CA SER A 115 24.80 -15.23 -5.45
C SER A 115 25.19 -14.76 -4.06
N ASN A 116 25.74 -15.67 -3.24
CA ASN A 116 26.28 -15.31 -1.93
C ASN A 116 27.37 -14.23 -2.02
N ASN A 117 28.20 -14.24 -3.06
CA ASN A 117 29.20 -13.19 -3.26
C ASN A 117 28.57 -11.83 -3.52
N HIS A 118 27.48 -11.78 -4.30
CA HIS A 118 26.73 -10.55 -4.51
C HIS A 118 26.21 -9.99 -3.19
N ILE A 119 25.54 -10.83 -2.39
CA ILE A 119 24.97 -10.43 -1.09
C ILE A 119 26.05 -9.89 -0.15
N ARG A 120 27.19 -10.59 -0.05
CA ARG A 120 28.29 -10.19 0.84
C ARG A 120 28.94 -8.87 0.43
N ASN A 121 29.00 -8.59 -0.87
CA ASN A 121 29.53 -7.34 -1.37
C ASN A 121 28.53 -6.18 -1.16
N ALA A 122 27.24 -6.42 -1.39
CA ALA A 122 26.20 -5.42 -1.23
C ALA A 122 25.89 -5.13 0.25
N GLU A 123 25.87 -6.19 1.08
CA GLU A 123 25.47 -6.15 2.50
C GLU A 123 26.57 -6.80 3.39
N PRO A 124 27.73 -6.16 3.55
CA PRO A 124 28.89 -6.77 4.24
C PRO A 124 28.64 -7.11 5.71
N ASN A 125 27.65 -6.45 6.34
CA ASN A 125 27.29 -6.69 7.73
C ASN A 125 26.24 -7.81 7.90
N LEU A 126 25.75 -8.39 6.80
CA LEU A 126 24.78 -9.48 6.87
C LEU A 126 25.44 -10.76 7.38
N THR A 127 24.69 -11.54 8.16
CA THR A 127 25.17 -12.80 8.71
C THR A 127 25.68 -13.77 7.63
N GLN A 128 26.78 -14.45 7.91
CA GLN A 128 27.37 -15.49 7.03
C GLN A 128 26.50 -16.75 6.86
N LYS A 129 25.42 -16.88 7.66
CA LYS A 129 24.51 -18.04 7.60
C LYS A 129 23.56 -18.03 6.40
N VAL A 130 23.49 -16.94 5.66
CA VAL A 130 22.67 -16.86 4.42
C VAL A 130 23.28 -17.77 3.36
N ILE A 131 22.48 -18.69 2.82
CA ILE A 131 22.91 -19.61 1.77
C ILE A 131 22.43 -19.21 0.38
N SER A 132 21.28 -18.54 0.28
CA SER A 132 20.78 -17.97 -0.97
C SER A 132 19.87 -16.77 -0.70
N ALA A 133 19.64 -15.96 -1.73
CA ALA A 133 18.70 -14.87 -1.69
C ALA A 133 18.07 -14.56 -3.04
N SER A 134 16.92 -13.89 -3.01
CA SER A 134 16.38 -13.16 -4.15
C SER A 134 16.42 -11.66 -3.87
N TYR A 135 16.54 -10.89 -4.94
CA TYR A 135 16.55 -9.42 -4.91
C TYR A 135 15.43 -8.84 -5.78
N CYS A 136 14.78 -7.80 -5.31
CA CYS A 136 13.83 -7.04 -6.09
C CYS A 136 14.22 -5.55 -6.05
N PRO A 137 14.65 -4.95 -7.17
CA PRO A 137 15.07 -3.55 -7.20
C PRO A 137 13.92 -2.57 -6.96
N GLU A 138 12.68 -2.99 -7.20
CA GLU A 138 11.48 -2.17 -7.00
C GLU A 138 11.02 -2.11 -5.54
N ASP A 139 11.50 -3.01 -4.67
CA ASP A 139 11.17 -2.97 -3.26
C ASP A 139 11.72 -1.71 -2.59
N GLY A 140 11.01 -1.19 -1.59
CA GLY A 140 11.41 0.04 -0.93
C GLY A 140 10.45 0.41 0.20
N TYR A 141 10.28 1.71 0.42
CA TYR A 141 9.40 2.21 1.46
C TYR A 141 8.78 3.56 1.11
N ALA A 142 7.69 3.90 1.80
CA ALA A 142 7.12 5.24 1.85
C ALA A 142 6.86 5.65 3.30
N ASN A 143 6.83 6.95 3.57
CA ASN A 143 6.54 7.49 4.90
C ASN A 143 5.02 7.48 5.15
N SER A 144 4.57 6.71 6.13
CA SER A 144 3.15 6.56 6.44
C SER A 144 2.49 7.88 6.87
N SER A 145 3.19 8.72 7.64
CA SER A 145 2.67 10.03 8.06
C SER A 145 2.54 11.00 6.88
N LEU A 146 3.53 11.05 5.98
CA LEU A 146 3.45 11.86 4.75
C LEU A 146 2.34 11.36 3.83
N THR A 147 2.11 10.06 3.79
CA THR A 147 1.03 9.44 3.00
C THR A 147 -0.34 9.91 3.49
N GLY A 148 -0.58 9.94 4.80
CA GLY A 148 -1.82 10.47 5.37
C GLY A 148 -2.04 11.95 5.01
N GLN A 149 -0.99 12.76 5.13
CA GLN A 149 -1.02 14.19 4.74
C GLN A 149 -1.28 14.37 3.25
N TYR A 150 -0.66 13.54 2.40
CA TYR A 150 -0.87 13.55 0.95
C TYR A 150 -2.34 13.32 0.59
N TYR A 151 -2.96 12.27 1.13
CA TYR A 151 -4.35 11.96 0.83
C TYR A 151 -5.31 13.02 1.35
N ARG A 152 -5.08 13.57 2.55
CA ARG A 152 -5.88 14.68 3.08
C ARG A 152 -5.83 15.90 2.16
N ARG A 153 -4.65 16.24 1.62
CA ARG A 153 -4.48 17.31 0.65
C ARG A 153 -5.22 17.01 -0.64
N ARG A 154 -5.05 15.82 -1.20
CA ARG A 154 -5.71 15.39 -2.44
C ARG A 154 -7.24 15.47 -2.36
N LEU A 155 -7.83 15.03 -1.25
CA LEU A 155 -9.28 15.15 -1.04
C LEU A 155 -9.72 16.62 -1.07
N ARG A 156 -9.00 17.52 -0.39
CA ARG A 156 -9.29 18.96 -0.41
C ARG A 156 -9.16 19.56 -1.80
N ASP A 157 -8.08 19.29 -2.50
CA ASP A 157 -7.80 19.84 -3.83
C ASP A 157 -8.85 19.42 -4.86
N GLN A 158 -9.45 18.25 -4.69
CA GLN A 158 -10.54 17.75 -5.53
C GLN A 158 -11.93 18.09 -4.97
N GLY A 159 -12.03 18.87 -3.92
CA GLY A 159 -13.31 19.28 -3.34
C GLY A 159 -14.11 18.13 -2.75
N ILE A 160 -13.48 17.00 -2.38
CA ILE A 160 -14.14 15.85 -1.77
C ILE A 160 -14.29 16.13 -0.28
N PRO A 161 -15.53 16.27 0.24
CA PRO A 161 -15.74 16.49 1.66
C PRO A 161 -15.32 15.31 2.49
N TYR A 162 -14.75 15.59 3.66
CA TYR A 162 -14.46 14.56 4.66
C TYR A 162 -14.74 15.08 6.07
N ARG A 163 -15.02 14.16 6.99
CA ARG A 163 -15.20 14.46 8.41
C ARG A 163 -14.30 13.55 9.23
N GLU A 164 -13.45 14.19 10.01
CA GLU A 164 -12.60 13.57 11.02
C GLU A 164 -13.31 13.55 12.36
N ARG A 165 -12.98 12.61 13.24
CA ARG A 165 -13.60 12.42 14.57
C ARG A 165 -15.11 12.29 14.48
N CYS A 166 -15.56 11.61 13.44
CA CYS A 166 -16.95 11.40 13.11
C CYS A 166 -17.21 9.87 13.00
N PRO A 167 -17.36 9.16 14.13
CA PRO A 167 -17.67 7.76 14.11
C PRO A 167 -19.05 7.52 13.50
N VAL A 168 -19.16 6.58 12.58
CA VAL A 168 -20.45 6.06 12.11
C VAL A 168 -20.88 4.98 13.07
N THR A 169 -21.94 5.23 13.80
CA THR A 169 -22.46 4.34 14.85
C THR A 169 -23.60 3.46 14.37
N SER A 170 -24.31 3.89 13.34
CA SER A 170 -25.37 3.09 12.72
C SER A 170 -25.48 3.35 11.22
N ILE A 171 -26.01 2.38 10.50
CA ILE A 171 -26.35 2.46 9.09
C ILE A 171 -27.77 1.91 8.95
N ALA A 172 -28.70 2.74 8.50
CA ALA A 172 -30.08 2.34 8.27
C ALA A 172 -30.48 2.57 6.81
N GLN A 173 -31.29 1.68 6.27
CA GLN A 173 -31.84 1.90 4.93
C GLN A 173 -32.85 3.04 5.00
N ASP A 174 -32.73 4.01 4.09
CA ASP A 174 -33.64 5.15 3.95
C ASP A 174 -34.04 5.31 2.48
N GLY A 175 -35.22 4.81 2.17
CA GLY A 175 -35.70 4.76 0.78
C GLY A 175 -34.78 3.90 -0.12
N ALA A 176 -34.26 4.50 -1.17
CA ALA A 176 -33.31 3.87 -2.10
C ALA A 176 -31.85 4.00 -1.65
N GLY A 177 -31.59 4.65 -0.51
CA GLY A 177 -30.24 4.93 0.02
C GLY A 177 -30.06 4.46 1.45
N PHE A 178 -29.07 5.09 2.12
CA PHE A 178 -28.73 4.80 3.50
C PHE A 178 -28.59 6.10 4.30
N ALA A 179 -29.11 6.10 5.52
CA ALA A 179 -28.80 7.11 6.53
C ALA A 179 -27.65 6.61 7.41
N LEU A 180 -26.72 7.50 7.74
CA LEU A 180 -25.56 7.24 8.59
C LEU A 180 -25.65 8.16 9.82
N ASP A 181 -25.52 7.58 11.03
CA ASP A 181 -25.45 8.28 12.30
C ASP A 181 -24.06 8.14 12.94
#